data_36ad3cc95e928d5a895074b584eb9bed
#
_entry.id   36ad3cc95e928d5a895074b584eb9bed
#
_cell.length_a   1.000
_cell.length_b   1.000
_cell.length_c   1.000
_cell.angle_alpha   90.00
_cell.angle_beta   90.00
_cell.angle_gamma   90.00
#
_symmetry.space_group_name_H-M   'P 1'
#
loop_
_entity.id
_entity.type
_entity.pdbx_description
1 polymer ?
#
loop_
_entity_poly.entity_id
_entity_poly.type
_entity_poly.pdbx_seq_one_letter_code
_entity_poly.pdbx_strand_id
1 'polypeptide(L)'
;MKHDEHALTNHEITICLSGGALLGPFKATWSRELTSDVRELTRDYDAFLQGAPQTRFKYHLHDPDKRLSHTLILRFEQVAALYDQVALKG
;
A
#
# COMPACT_ATOMS: atom_id res chain seq x y z
N MET A 1 4.22 -28.39 -5.10
CA MET A 1 4.46 -27.65 -5.00
C MET A 1 4.26 -26.71 -4.37
N LYS A 2 4.14 -26.23 -3.88
CA LYS A 2 3.99 -25.36 -3.39
C LYS A 2 4.40 -24.36 -3.31
N HIS A 3 4.43 -23.96 -3.29
CA HIS A 3 4.93 -22.99 -3.34
C HIS A 3 4.53 -21.66 -3.04
N ASP A 4 3.55 -21.26 -3.03
CA ASP A 4 2.90 -19.99 -2.88
C ASP A 4 2.97 -19.45 -1.49
N GLU A 5 3.18 -20.32 -0.55
CA GLU A 5 3.29 -19.88 0.84
C GLU A 5 4.51 -19.01 1.07
N HIS A 6 5.46 -19.05 0.13
CA HIS A 6 6.65 -18.20 0.21
C HIS A 6 6.62 -17.07 -0.81
N ALA A 7 5.48 -16.92 -1.49
CA ALA A 7 5.40 -15.90 -2.53
C ALA A 7 5.51 -14.51 -1.95
N LEU A 8 6.23 -13.67 -2.64
CA LEU A 8 6.31 -12.25 -2.34
C LEU A 8 5.49 -11.50 -3.37
N THR A 9 4.87 -10.42 -2.95
CA THR A 9 4.35 -9.47 -3.91
C THR A 9 5.07 -8.15 -3.72
N ASN A 10 5.55 -7.61 -4.82
CA ASN A 10 6.23 -6.32 -4.83
C ASN A 10 5.26 -5.30 -5.37
N HIS A 11 5.01 -4.29 -4.58
CA HIS A 11 4.06 -3.24 -4.89
C HIS A 11 4.77 -1.92 -5.05
N GLU A 12 4.21 -1.08 -5.90
CA GLU A 12 4.66 0.30 -6.00
C GLU A 12 3.43 1.17 -5.86
N ILE A 13 3.38 1.94 -4.79
CA ILE A 13 2.19 2.70 -4.39
C ILE A 13 2.41 4.17 -4.67
N THR A 14 1.48 4.79 -5.39
CA THR A 14 1.45 6.23 -5.57
C THR A 14 0.10 6.75 -5.10
N ILE A 15 0.13 7.81 -4.32
CA ILE A 15 -1.08 8.41 -3.76
C ILE A 15 -1.22 9.80 -4.32
N CYS A 16 -2.35 10.07 -4.98
CA CYS A 16 -2.68 11.40 -5.49
C CYS A 16 -3.55 12.09 -4.47
N LEU A 17 -3.13 13.26 -4.04
CA LEU A 17 -3.89 14.04 -3.08
C LEU A 17 -4.85 14.98 -3.80
N SER A 18 -5.91 15.39 -3.12
CA SER A 18 -6.94 16.24 -3.69
C SER A 18 -6.42 17.56 -4.24
N GLY A 19 -5.35 18.06 -3.66
CA GLY A 19 -4.72 19.29 -4.14
C GLY A 19 -3.81 19.11 -5.34
N GLY A 20 -3.66 17.90 -5.85
CA GLY A 20 -2.81 17.62 -7.00
C GLY A 20 -1.42 17.13 -6.65
N ALA A 21 -1.03 17.16 -5.40
CA ALA A 21 0.28 16.65 -5.01
C ALA A 21 0.31 15.13 -5.07
N LEU A 22 1.49 14.58 -5.35
CA LEU A 22 1.70 13.15 -5.39
C LEU A 22 2.60 12.72 -4.25
N LEU A 23 2.26 11.61 -3.64
CA LEU A 23 3.11 10.95 -2.65
C LEU A 23 3.61 9.64 -3.25
N GLY A 24 4.90 9.42 -3.19
CA GLY A 24 5.50 8.21 -3.75
C GLY A 24 6.15 8.48 -5.09
N PRO A 25 6.42 7.40 -5.86
CA PRO A 25 6.01 6.03 -5.54
C PRO A 25 6.80 5.43 -4.39
N PHE A 26 6.11 4.61 -3.61
CA PHE A 26 6.72 3.87 -2.52
C PHE A 26 6.78 2.39 -2.89
N LYS A 27 7.94 1.78 -2.76
CA LYS A 27 8.04 0.34 -2.94
C LYS A 27 7.68 -0.33 -1.64
N ALA A 28 6.85 -1.35 -1.73
CA ALA A 28 6.41 -2.09 -0.56
C ALA A 28 6.33 -3.56 -0.92
N THR A 29 6.93 -4.41 -0.10
CA THR A 29 6.91 -5.84 -0.29
C THR A 29 6.03 -6.47 0.77
N TRP A 30 5.21 -7.40 0.34
CA TRP A 30 4.38 -8.16 1.24
C TRP A 30 4.73 -9.64 1.12
N SER A 31 4.86 -10.30 2.26
CA SER A 31 5.00 -11.74 2.33
C SER A 31 4.44 -12.20 3.66
N ARG A 32 4.45 -13.49 3.89
CA ARG A 32 3.96 -14.03 5.16
C ARG A 32 4.83 -13.58 6.33
N GLU A 33 6.12 -13.42 6.10
CA GLU A 33 7.04 -12.99 7.15
C GLU A 33 7.18 -11.48 7.21
N LEU A 34 7.05 -10.82 6.09
CA LEU A 34 7.25 -9.38 6.00
C LEU A 34 5.89 -8.74 5.71
N THR A 35 5.28 -8.24 6.74
CA THR A 35 3.92 -7.71 6.63
C THR A 35 3.93 -6.21 6.43
N SER A 36 4.04 -5.78 5.17
CA SER A 36 3.71 -4.40 4.84
C SER A 36 2.20 -4.24 4.87
N ASP A 37 1.76 -3.04 5.22
CA ASP A 37 0.33 -2.76 5.30
C ASP A 37 -0.26 -2.40 3.94
N VAL A 38 0.37 -2.84 2.86
CA VAL A 38 -0.05 -2.43 1.51
C VAL A 38 -1.43 -2.96 1.16
N ARG A 39 -1.73 -4.20 1.56
CA ARG A 39 -3.05 -4.78 1.29
C ARG A 39 -4.13 -4.10 2.13
N GLU A 40 -3.79 -3.82 3.38
CA GLU A 40 -4.71 -3.13 4.27
C GLU A 40 -5.01 -1.73 3.78
N LEU A 41 -3.99 -1.04 3.30
CA LEU A 41 -4.17 0.31 2.78
C LEU A 41 -5.14 0.32 1.59
N THR A 42 -4.94 -0.55 0.63
CA THR A 42 -5.80 -0.60 -0.55
C THR A 42 -7.21 -1.03 -0.19
N ARG A 43 -7.33 -2.03 0.68
CA ARG A 43 -8.64 -2.51 1.13
C ARG A 43 -9.40 -1.42 1.88
N ASP A 44 -8.72 -0.73 2.79
CA ASP A 44 -9.36 0.27 3.62
C ASP A 44 -9.79 1.48 2.81
N TYR A 45 -8.95 1.88 1.83
CA TYR A 45 -9.32 3.00 0.97
C TYR A 45 -10.52 2.64 0.09
N ASP A 46 -10.53 1.42 -0.45
CA ASP A 46 -11.65 0.97 -1.25
C ASP A 46 -12.95 0.96 -0.43
N ALA A 47 -12.87 0.48 0.80
CA ALA A 47 -14.03 0.49 1.69
C ALA A 47 -14.50 1.91 1.98
N PHE A 48 -13.55 2.83 2.15
CA PHE A 48 -13.88 4.23 2.39
C PHE A 48 -14.65 4.82 1.20
N LEU A 49 -14.21 4.49 -0.02
CA LEU A 49 -14.91 4.97 -1.21
C LEU A 49 -16.32 4.41 -1.33
N GLN A 50 -16.57 3.28 -0.70
CA GLN A 50 -17.89 2.66 -0.69
C GLN A 50 -18.75 3.12 0.48
N GLY A 51 -18.26 4.05 1.28
CA GLY A 51 -19.05 4.65 2.34
C GLY A 51 -18.64 4.28 3.75
N ALA A 52 -17.68 3.37 3.92
CA ALA A 52 -17.22 3.01 5.26
C ALA A 52 -16.40 4.14 5.87
N PRO A 53 -16.50 4.37 7.17
CA PRO A 53 -15.67 5.39 7.80
C PRO A 53 -14.22 4.92 7.85
N GLN A 54 -13.31 5.89 7.78
CA GLN A 54 -11.90 5.57 7.97
C GLN A 54 -11.63 5.37 9.45
N THR A 55 -11.11 4.21 9.81
CA THR A 55 -10.81 3.89 11.20
C THR A 55 -9.32 3.77 11.47
N ARG A 56 -8.52 3.67 10.42
CA ARG A 56 -7.08 3.54 10.53
C ARG A 56 -6.42 4.64 9.71
N PHE A 57 -5.42 5.29 10.30
CA PHE A 57 -4.77 6.44 9.66
C PHE A 57 -3.28 6.22 9.43
N LYS A 58 -2.71 5.15 9.99
CA LYS A 58 -1.27 4.90 9.89
C LYS A 58 -1.02 3.56 9.26
N TYR A 59 -0.15 3.56 8.25
CA TYR A 59 0.21 2.34 7.52
C TYR A 59 1.72 2.28 7.37
N HIS A 60 2.27 1.08 7.52
CA HIS A 60 3.70 0.85 7.38
C HIS A 60 3.97 0.08 6.10
N LEU A 61 4.85 0.62 5.26
CA LEU A 61 5.24 0.00 4.01
C LEU A 61 6.72 -0.32 4.08
N HIS A 62 7.06 -1.59 3.89
CA HIS A 62 8.44 -2.06 4.02
C HIS A 62 9.06 -2.33 2.67
N ASP A 63 10.23 -1.75 2.44
CA ASP A 63 11.04 -1.99 1.25
C ASP A 63 12.33 -2.66 1.72
N PRO A 64 12.37 -4.01 1.72
CA PRO A 64 13.55 -4.70 2.24
C PRO A 64 14.79 -4.53 1.37
N ASP A 65 14.62 -4.27 0.07
CA ASP A 65 15.77 -4.09 -0.81
C ASP A 65 16.61 -2.89 -0.38
N LYS A 66 15.95 -1.84 0.08
CA LYS A 66 16.63 -0.63 0.53
C LYS A 66 16.67 -0.52 2.04
N ARG A 67 16.15 -1.52 2.74
CA ARG A 67 16.07 -1.53 4.21
C ARG A 67 15.36 -0.30 4.74
N LEU A 68 14.28 0.07 4.06
CA LEU A 68 13.49 1.23 4.45
C LEU A 68 12.11 0.80 4.90
N SER A 69 11.59 1.53 5.85
CA SER A 69 10.21 1.38 6.27
C SER A 69 9.57 2.76 6.18
N HIS A 70 8.54 2.85 5.37
CA HIS A 70 7.80 4.10 5.21
C HIS A 70 6.59 4.05 6.12
N THR A 71 6.35 5.12 6.85
CA THR A 71 5.15 5.26 7.64
C THR A 71 4.28 6.32 6.98
N LEU A 72 3.10 5.91 6.55
CA LEU A 72 2.13 6.82 5.96
C LEU A 72 1.08 7.14 7.00
N ILE A 73 0.85 8.43 7.22
CA ILE A 73 -0.22 8.90 8.09
C ILE A 73 -1.05 9.83 7.24
N LEU A 74 -2.28 9.41 6.91
CA LEU A 74 -3.07 10.16 5.95
C LEU A 74 -4.56 10.03 6.23
N ARG A 75 -5.30 11.02 5.72
CA ARG A 75 -6.76 11.00 5.73
C ARG A 75 -7.24 10.68 4.34
N PHE A 76 -8.10 9.66 4.23
CA PHE A 76 -8.61 9.25 2.93
C PHE A 76 -9.42 10.34 2.25
N GLU A 77 -10.04 11.23 3.01
CA GLU A 77 -10.80 12.32 2.42
C GLU A 77 -9.90 13.29 1.64
N GLN A 78 -8.58 13.25 1.89
CA GLN A 78 -7.62 14.07 1.16
C GLN A 78 -7.02 13.32 -0.03
N VAL A 79 -7.40 12.07 -0.23
CA VAL A 79 -6.84 11.24 -1.29
C VAL A 79 -7.82 11.24 -2.47
N ALA A 80 -7.33 11.66 -3.62
CA ALA A 80 -8.13 11.65 -4.85
C ALA A 80 -8.02 10.32 -5.58
N ALA A 81 -6.85 9.68 -5.48
CA ALA A 81 -6.64 8.39 -6.14
C ALA A 81 -5.48 7.68 -5.48
N LEU A 82 -5.55 6.36 -5.47
CA LEU A 82 -4.47 5.51 -4.98
C LEU A 82 -4.14 4.52 -6.07
N TYR A 83 -2.88 4.48 -6.48
CA TYR A 83 -2.41 3.63 -7.56
C TYR A 83 -1.48 2.58 -6.97
N ASP A 84 -1.82 1.32 -7.15
CA ASP A 84 -1.04 0.19 -6.66
C ASP A 84 -0.61 -0.64 -7.84
N GLN A 85 0.67 -0.60 -8.16
CA GLN A 85 1.23 -1.35 -9.25
C GLN A 85 1.91 -2.58 -8.68
N VAL A 86 1.45 -3.76 -9.12
CA VAL A 86 1.98 -5.02 -8.65
C VAL A 86 2.75 -5.66 -9.79
N ALA A 87 3.99 -6.05 -9.51
CA ALA A 87 4.80 -6.72 -10.53
C ALA A 87 4.25 -8.12 -10.76
N LEU A 88 4.04 -8.45 -12.03
CA LEU A 88 3.59 -9.79 -12.41
C LEU A 88 4.80 -10.60 -12.79
N LYS A 89 4.80 -11.84 -12.37
CA LYS A 89 5.82 -12.76 -12.83
C LYS A 89 5.41 -13.33 -14.16
N GLY A 90 6.27 -13.12 -15.09
CA GLY A 90 5.99 -13.56 -16.45
C GLY A 90 6.35 -14.98 -16.72
#